data_46810b82841b09fce40e926f7816b94f
#
_entry.id   46810b82841b09fce40e926f7816b94f
#
_cell.length_a   1.000
_cell.length_b   1.000
_cell.length_c   1.000
_cell.angle_alpha   90.00
_cell.angle_beta   90.00
_cell.angle_gamma   90.00
#
_symmetry.space_group_name_H-M   'P 1'
#
loop_
_entity.id
_entity.type
_entity.pdbx_description
1 polymer ?
#
loop_
_entity_poly.entity_id
_entity_poly.type
_entity_poly.pdbx_seq_one_letter_code
_entity_poly.pdbx_strand_id
1 'polypeptide(L)'
;MYCTNCGRKLPEDGSPCICGAQNGNFNTQPPQNFQAPPQYYAQPPVRPVTPVHGMLKRFASSKLFFMCALLFTVQMVVSAVLSVIEVFTVLQNQAYLLERAPIGTNFNVKFNVNIVPVQNILVLIGLWLLYASAKKTDTPFMSTAGVTLFKVTEILQIVGCGIFCGMLLLIGLLVLLASNGAPNVTNYTGLPDNIAILIVGIAFAVGLVLSVLLLLYSIKMLGVWTSLQRAIQVGVLPKKLPGYALALQGFSIFCDVAAMIAFFVLNAWILIPGSLCSIAARVYVIRCMAAYNREVAGMEAGSF
;
A
#
# COMPACT_ATOMS: atom_id res chain seq x y z
N MET A 1 -40.78 -24.16 -18.34
CA MET A 1 -39.51 -24.03 -19.04
C MET A 1 -38.90 -22.66 -18.74
N TYR A 2 -37.55 -22.51 -18.82
CA TYR A 2 -36.89 -21.20 -18.64
C TYR A 2 -36.27 -20.77 -19.96
N CYS A 3 -36.28 -19.48 -20.25
CA CYS A 3 -35.65 -18.90 -21.43
C CYS A 3 -34.14 -19.04 -21.35
N THR A 4 -33.50 -19.64 -22.36
CA THR A 4 -32.05 -19.86 -22.42
C THR A 4 -31.25 -18.59 -22.59
N ASN A 5 -31.88 -17.49 -23.03
CA ASN A 5 -31.22 -16.22 -23.27
C ASN A 5 -31.25 -15.28 -22.03
N CYS A 6 -32.35 -15.26 -21.25
CA CYS A 6 -32.48 -14.35 -20.11
C CYS A 6 -32.79 -15.02 -18.77
N GLY A 7 -32.92 -16.35 -18.73
CA GLY A 7 -33.15 -17.15 -17.51
C GLY A 7 -34.55 -17.00 -16.90
N ARG A 8 -35.50 -16.23 -17.49
CA ARG A 8 -36.85 -16.09 -16.96
C ARG A 8 -37.74 -17.29 -17.28
N LYS A 9 -38.70 -17.61 -16.40
CA LYS A 9 -39.71 -18.62 -16.63
C LYS A 9 -40.56 -18.23 -17.83
N LEU A 10 -40.69 -19.10 -18.81
CA LEU A 10 -41.49 -18.89 -20.00
C LEU A 10 -42.96 -19.04 -19.65
N PRO A 11 -43.86 -18.22 -20.27
CA PRO A 11 -45.31 -18.41 -20.13
C PRO A 11 -45.74 -19.78 -20.64
N GLU A 12 -46.76 -20.33 -20.00
CA GLU A 12 -47.27 -21.69 -20.33
C GLU A 12 -48.13 -21.68 -21.61
N ASP A 13 -48.51 -20.53 -22.09
CA ASP A 13 -49.30 -20.29 -23.31
C ASP A 13 -48.49 -20.29 -24.63
N GLY A 14 -47.20 -20.52 -24.56
CA GLY A 14 -46.31 -20.56 -25.73
C GLY A 14 -45.93 -19.20 -26.30
N SER A 15 -46.29 -18.07 -25.63
CA SER A 15 -45.92 -16.75 -26.08
C SER A 15 -44.40 -16.51 -26.01
N PRO A 16 -43.82 -15.69 -26.93
CA PRO A 16 -42.39 -15.40 -26.95
C PRO A 16 -41.97 -14.69 -25.67
N CYS A 17 -40.73 -14.98 -25.22
CA CYS A 17 -40.15 -14.33 -24.06
C CYS A 17 -40.04 -12.80 -24.30
N ILE A 18 -40.28 -12.02 -23.26
CA ILE A 18 -40.20 -10.54 -23.31
C ILE A 18 -38.81 -10.04 -23.80
N CYS A 19 -37.75 -10.88 -23.72
CA CYS A 19 -36.45 -10.56 -24.28
C CYS A 19 -36.33 -10.71 -25.81
N GLY A 20 -37.40 -11.06 -26.49
CA GLY A 20 -37.48 -11.23 -27.96
C GLY A 20 -36.92 -12.59 -28.46
N ALA A 21 -36.51 -13.51 -27.58
CA ALA A 21 -36.11 -14.82 -27.97
C ALA A 21 -37.36 -15.66 -28.38
N GLN A 22 -37.46 -16.04 -29.65
CA GLN A 22 -38.49 -16.98 -30.11
C GLN A 22 -38.20 -18.38 -29.58
N ASN A 23 -39.21 -18.98 -28.97
CA ASN A 23 -39.16 -20.42 -28.60
C ASN A 23 -39.19 -21.25 -29.88
N GLY A 24 -38.06 -21.81 -30.26
CA GLY A 24 -37.95 -22.65 -31.42
C GLY A 24 -38.81 -23.91 -31.26
N ASN A 25 -39.90 -24.00 -32.01
CA ASN A 25 -40.55 -25.25 -32.33
C ASN A 25 -39.57 -26.10 -33.16
N PHE A 26 -39.14 -27.22 -32.61
CA PHE A 26 -38.41 -28.26 -33.34
C PHE A 26 -39.35 -28.87 -34.38
N ASN A 27 -39.47 -28.29 -35.52
CA ASN A 27 -39.96 -28.98 -36.70
C ASN A 27 -38.83 -29.02 -37.73
N THR A 28 -38.42 -30.27 -37.97
CA THR A 28 -37.41 -30.68 -38.95
C THR A 28 -37.74 -30.18 -40.36
N GLN A 29 -37.03 -29.14 -40.79
CA GLN A 29 -36.80 -28.85 -42.24
C GLN A 29 -35.30 -28.87 -42.51
N PRO A 30 -34.91 -29.46 -43.68
CA PRO A 30 -33.48 -29.59 -44.03
C PRO A 30 -32.85 -28.20 -44.26
N PRO A 31 -31.52 -28.10 -44.10
CA PRO A 31 -30.84 -26.84 -44.00
C PRO A 31 -30.89 -26.09 -45.33
N GLN A 32 -31.71 -25.07 -45.39
CA GLN A 32 -31.49 -24.01 -46.37
C GLN A 32 -30.25 -23.20 -45.89
N ASN A 33 -29.34 -23.07 -46.83
CA ASN A 33 -28.05 -22.38 -46.70
C ASN A 33 -28.29 -20.85 -46.43
N PHE A 34 -28.74 -20.52 -45.19
CA PHE A 34 -28.76 -19.16 -44.72
C PHE A 34 -27.33 -18.76 -44.44
N GLN A 35 -26.70 -18.08 -45.38
CA GLN A 35 -25.56 -17.22 -45.04
C GLN A 35 -26.05 -16.27 -43.98
N ALA A 36 -25.66 -16.54 -42.70
CA ALA A 36 -25.90 -15.63 -41.61
C ALA A 36 -25.37 -14.24 -42.03
N PRO A 37 -26.19 -13.18 -41.89
CA PRO A 37 -25.66 -11.84 -42.16
C PRO A 37 -24.41 -11.67 -41.27
N PRO A 38 -23.34 -11.03 -41.80
CA PRO A 38 -22.11 -10.83 -41.08
C PRO A 38 -22.48 -10.23 -39.71
N GLN A 39 -22.25 -10.98 -38.64
CA GLN A 39 -22.38 -10.44 -37.32
C GLN A 39 -21.44 -9.24 -37.25
N TYR A 40 -22.00 -8.07 -37.39
CA TYR A 40 -21.32 -6.82 -37.01
C TYR A 40 -21.04 -7.00 -35.49
N TYR A 41 -19.87 -7.53 -35.20
CA TYR A 41 -19.33 -7.38 -33.83
C TYR A 41 -19.30 -5.88 -33.59
N ALA A 42 -20.26 -5.38 -32.83
CA ALA A 42 -20.24 -4.01 -32.39
C ALA A 42 -18.85 -3.79 -31.79
N GLN A 43 -18.00 -3.04 -32.50
CA GLN A 43 -16.67 -2.74 -31.99
C GLN A 43 -16.86 -2.17 -30.59
N PRO A 44 -16.17 -2.72 -29.58
CA PRO A 44 -16.30 -2.20 -28.23
C PRO A 44 -16.10 -0.69 -28.29
N PRO A 45 -16.93 0.11 -27.62
CA PRO A 45 -16.92 1.56 -27.74
C PRO A 45 -15.49 2.06 -27.54
N VAL A 46 -14.94 2.68 -28.58
CA VAL A 46 -13.57 3.21 -28.57
C VAL A 46 -13.54 4.29 -27.50
N ARG A 47 -12.85 4.02 -26.41
CA ARG A 47 -12.69 4.99 -25.30
C ARG A 47 -11.98 6.22 -25.83
N PRO A 48 -12.51 7.44 -25.63
CA PRO A 48 -11.83 8.64 -26.07
C PRO A 48 -10.50 8.81 -25.33
N VAL A 49 -9.43 9.01 -26.09
CA VAL A 49 -8.12 9.33 -25.53
C VAL A 49 -8.11 10.80 -25.14
N THR A 50 -7.97 11.09 -23.85
CA THR A 50 -7.91 12.46 -23.33
C THR A 50 -6.45 12.88 -23.10
N PRO A 51 -6.15 14.20 -23.04
CA PRO A 51 -4.81 14.70 -22.70
C PRO A 51 -4.28 14.16 -21.37
N VAL A 52 -5.17 13.85 -20.42
CA VAL A 52 -4.84 13.27 -19.11
C VAL A 52 -4.16 11.91 -19.24
N HIS A 53 -4.61 11.05 -20.17
CA HIS A 53 -3.95 9.76 -20.42
C HIS A 53 -2.51 9.95 -20.90
N GLY A 54 -2.29 10.91 -21.82
CA GLY A 54 -0.95 11.26 -22.32
C GLY A 54 -0.03 11.77 -21.20
N MET A 55 -0.53 12.65 -20.33
CA MET A 55 0.20 13.18 -19.18
C MET A 55 0.60 12.07 -18.22
N LEU A 56 -0.35 11.22 -17.78
CA LEU A 56 -0.08 10.12 -16.85
C LEU A 56 0.92 9.12 -17.45
N LYS A 57 0.79 8.78 -18.70
CA LYS A 57 1.71 7.87 -19.39
C LYS A 57 3.12 8.45 -19.46
N ARG A 58 3.28 9.73 -19.84
CA ARG A 58 4.55 10.45 -19.87
C ARG A 58 5.18 10.52 -18.49
N PHE A 59 4.40 10.85 -17.46
CA PHE A 59 4.86 10.90 -16.07
C PHE A 59 5.37 9.53 -15.59
N ALA A 60 4.56 8.47 -15.74
CA ALA A 60 4.91 7.13 -15.27
C ALA A 60 6.05 6.46 -16.09
N SER A 61 6.27 6.87 -17.34
CA SER A 61 7.42 6.42 -18.15
C SER A 61 8.69 7.26 -17.96
N SER A 62 8.65 8.31 -17.14
CA SER A 62 9.76 9.24 -16.93
C SER A 62 10.95 8.58 -16.22
N LYS A 63 12.15 9.13 -16.47
CA LYS A 63 13.37 8.72 -15.75
C LYS A 63 13.23 8.90 -14.23
N LEU A 64 12.52 9.95 -13.80
CA LEU A 64 12.30 10.23 -12.37
C LEU A 64 11.49 9.11 -11.71
N PHE A 65 10.40 8.68 -12.35
CA PHE A 65 9.55 7.59 -11.84
C PHE A 65 10.32 6.25 -11.83
N PHE A 66 11.10 5.97 -12.89
CA PHE A 66 11.97 4.80 -12.93
C PHE A 66 12.98 4.78 -11.77
N MET A 67 13.67 5.91 -11.54
CA MET A 67 14.65 6.02 -10.44
C MET A 67 13.99 5.85 -9.07
N CYS A 68 12.77 6.38 -8.90
CA CYS A 68 11.99 6.16 -7.68
C CYS A 68 11.71 4.66 -7.46
N ALA A 69 11.21 3.94 -8.47
CA ALA A 69 10.96 2.50 -8.38
C ALA A 69 12.24 1.70 -8.14
N LEU A 70 13.34 2.06 -8.82
CA LEU A 70 14.64 1.40 -8.66
C LEU A 70 15.19 1.57 -7.24
N LEU A 71 15.22 2.80 -6.71
CA LEU A 71 15.73 3.07 -5.37
C LEU A 71 14.88 2.42 -4.28
N PHE A 72 13.55 2.37 -4.48
CA PHE A 72 12.68 1.63 -3.58
C PHE A 72 12.99 0.12 -3.61
N THR A 73 13.31 -0.43 -4.78
CA THR A 73 13.77 -1.83 -4.91
C THR A 73 15.08 -2.06 -4.16
N VAL A 74 16.07 -1.18 -4.36
CA VAL A 74 17.36 -1.26 -3.67
C VAL A 74 17.19 -1.19 -2.16
N GLN A 75 16.38 -0.24 -1.67
CA GLN A 75 16.07 -0.13 -0.24
C GLN A 75 15.47 -1.43 0.31
N MET A 76 14.52 -2.04 -0.41
CA MET A 76 13.89 -3.29 0.00
C MET A 76 14.89 -4.45 0.07
N VAL A 77 15.76 -4.57 -0.93
CA VAL A 77 16.80 -5.62 -0.97
C VAL A 77 17.81 -5.42 0.17
N VAL A 78 18.28 -4.19 0.39
CA VAL A 78 19.20 -3.87 1.49
C VAL A 78 18.56 -4.19 2.84
N SER A 79 17.31 -3.79 3.05
CA SER A 79 16.58 -4.08 4.29
C SER A 79 16.41 -5.59 4.52
N ALA A 80 16.11 -6.35 3.48
CA ALA A 80 15.99 -7.80 3.58
C ALA A 80 17.34 -8.46 3.93
N VAL A 81 18.43 -8.04 3.29
CA VAL A 81 19.78 -8.53 3.59
C VAL A 81 20.18 -8.21 5.03
N LEU A 82 19.94 -6.99 5.49
CA LEU A 82 20.24 -6.58 6.87
C LEU A 82 19.42 -7.39 7.89
N SER A 83 18.14 -7.66 7.61
CA SER A 83 17.31 -8.50 8.46
C SER A 83 17.83 -9.93 8.57
N VAL A 84 18.31 -10.50 7.46
CA VAL A 84 18.94 -11.83 7.47
C VAL A 84 20.22 -11.83 8.31
N ILE A 85 21.09 -10.83 8.14
CA ILE A 85 22.33 -10.68 8.94
C ILE A 85 22.00 -10.57 10.44
N GLU A 86 20.98 -9.77 10.79
CA GLU A 86 20.54 -9.60 12.18
C GLU A 86 20.10 -10.95 12.78
N VAL A 87 19.28 -11.72 12.06
CA VAL A 87 18.85 -13.06 12.50
C VAL A 87 20.06 -13.98 12.73
N PHE A 88 21.03 -14.02 11.79
CA PHE A 88 22.24 -14.84 11.95
C PHE A 88 23.07 -14.40 13.15
N THR A 89 23.23 -13.09 13.37
CA THR A 89 23.99 -12.56 14.51
C THR A 89 23.32 -12.94 15.85
N VAL A 90 22.00 -12.84 15.92
CA VAL A 90 21.25 -13.26 17.10
C VAL A 90 21.40 -14.76 17.37
N LEU A 91 21.29 -15.59 16.32
CA LEU A 91 21.45 -17.05 16.45
C LEU A 91 22.87 -17.42 16.93
N GLN A 92 23.92 -16.79 16.38
CA GLN A 92 25.30 -17.04 16.81
C GLN A 92 25.55 -16.64 18.27
N ASN A 93 25.04 -15.47 18.67
CA ASN A 93 25.17 -15.01 20.06
C ASN A 93 24.43 -15.94 21.03
N GLN A 94 23.29 -16.50 20.62
CA GLN A 94 22.56 -17.45 21.46
C GLN A 94 23.23 -18.81 21.54
N ALA A 95 23.78 -19.33 20.45
CA ALA A 95 24.57 -20.56 20.46
C ALA A 95 25.75 -20.44 21.41
N TYR A 96 26.47 -19.30 21.37
CA TYR A 96 27.57 -19.00 22.28
C TYR A 96 27.15 -18.93 23.77
N LEU A 97 25.97 -18.35 24.05
CA LEU A 97 25.41 -18.28 25.41
C LEU A 97 24.96 -19.66 25.92
N LEU A 98 24.40 -20.50 25.03
CA LEU A 98 23.98 -21.88 25.35
C LEU A 98 25.18 -22.77 25.73
N GLU A 99 26.32 -22.62 25.04
CA GLU A 99 27.54 -23.39 25.36
C GLU A 99 28.12 -23.04 26.75
N ARG A 100 27.90 -21.81 27.22
CA ARG A 100 28.47 -21.31 28.49
C ARG A 100 27.48 -21.26 29.65
N ALA A 101 26.21 -21.57 29.41
CA ALA A 101 25.19 -21.47 30.47
C ALA A 101 25.25 -22.66 31.43
N PRO A 102 25.13 -22.44 32.76
CA PRO A 102 24.91 -23.50 33.71
C PRO A 102 23.63 -24.26 33.41
N ILE A 103 23.64 -25.57 33.61
CA ILE A 103 22.48 -26.46 33.43
C ILE A 103 21.33 -25.95 34.29
N GLY A 104 20.20 -25.56 33.65
CA GLY A 104 18.98 -25.08 34.36
C GLY A 104 18.64 -23.60 34.15
N THR A 105 19.39 -22.84 33.38
CA THR A 105 19.03 -21.44 33.07
C THR A 105 17.90 -21.37 32.06
N ASN A 106 16.80 -20.66 32.38
CA ASN A 106 15.71 -20.36 31.48
C ASN A 106 16.14 -19.29 30.46
N PHE A 107 16.36 -19.69 29.19
CA PHE A 107 16.66 -18.76 28.10
C PHE A 107 15.37 -18.17 27.52
N ASN A 108 15.20 -16.87 27.69
CA ASN A 108 14.18 -16.10 26.98
C ASN A 108 14.74 -15.61 25.64
N VAL A 109 14.51 -16.36 24.58
CA VAL A 109 14.91 -16.00 23.21
C VAL A 109 13.95 -14.97 22.67
N LYS A 110 14.35 -13.69 22.64
CA LYS A 110 13.59 -12.64 21.94
C LYS A 110 14.06 -12.58 20.49
N PHE A 111 13.31 -13.21 19.58
CA PHE A 111 13.51 -13.01 18.13
C PHE A 111 12.84 -11.69 17.73
N ASN A 112 13.63 -10.69 17.39
CA ASN A 112 13.15 -9.48 16.72
C ASN A 112 13.31 -9.69 15.20
N VAL A 113 12.41 -10.46 14.59
CA VAL A 113 12.43 -10.65 13.14
C VAL A 113 11.79 -9.42 12.50
N ASN A 114 12.61 -8.54 11.91
CA ASN A 114 12.14 -7.46 11.06
C ASN A 114 11.59 -8.04 9.75
N ILE A 115 10.35 -8.49 9.77
CA ILE A 115 9.65 -8.95 8.56
C ILE A 115 9.42 -7.71 7.69
N VAL A 116 9.93 -7.74 6.45
CA VAL A 116 9.62 -6.72 5.45
C VAL A 116 8.10 -6.59 5.36
N PRO A 117 7.52 -5.42 5.65
CA PRO A 117 6.07 -5.27 5.66
C PRO A 117 5.49 -5.63 4.28
N VAL A 118 4.49 -6.49 4.24
CA VAL A 118 3.79 -6.89 3.00
C VAL A 118 3.35 -5.66 2.20
N GLN A 119 3.00 -4.57 2.88
CA GLN A 119 2.67 -3.28 2.29
C GLN A 119 3.77 -2.74 1.37
N ASN A 120 5.04 -2.81 1.78
CA ASN A 120 6.16 -2.33 0.97
C ASN A 120 6.34 -3.16 -0.31
N ILE A 121 6.10 -4.48 -0.23
CA ILE A 121 6.13 -5.38 -1.39
C ILE A 121 5.02 -4.99 -2.38
N LEU A 122 3.80 -4.74 -1.89
CA LEU A 122 2.68 -4.32 -2.74
C LEU A 122 2.95 -2.97 -3.41
N VAL A 123 3.53 -2.01 -2.69
CA VAL A 123 3.93 -0.71 -3.25
C VAL A 123 5.00 -0.90 -4.34
N LEU A 124 6.00 -1.74 -4.09
CA LEU A 124 7.05 -2.05 -5.06
C LEU A 124 6.48 -2.64 -6.35
N ILE A 125 5.66 -3.66 -6.23
CA ILE A 125 4.99 -4.30 -7.38
C ILE A 125 4.11 -3.27 -8.11
N GLY A 126 3.37 -2.43 -7.37
CA GLY A 126 2.53 -1.38 -7.92
C GLY A 126 3.31 -0.36 -8.75
N LEU A 127 4.46 0.10 -8.26
CA LEU A 127 5.36 1.02 -8.99
C LEU A 127 5.85 0.41 -10.32
N TRP A 128 6.33 -0.85 -10.29
CA TRP A 128 6.81 -1.53 -11.49
C TRP A 128 5.69 -1.81 -12.48
N LEU A 129 4.49 -2.18 -12.04
CA LEU A 129 3.34 -2.37 -12.92
C LEU A 129 2.92 -1.07 -13.61
N LEU A 130 2.93 0.06 -12.90
CA LEU A 130 2.64 1.37 -13.50
C LEU A 130 3.71 1.74 -14.53
N TYR A 131 4.99 1.60 -14.20
CA TYR A 131 6.08 1.88 -15.10
C TYR A 131 6.01 1.00 -16.36
N ALA A 132 5.85 -0.32 -16.19
CA ALA A 132 5.77 -1.26 -17.30
C ALA A 132 4.56 -0.99 -18.21
N SER A 133 3.40 -0.65 -17.62
CA SER A 133 2.21 -0.31 -18.41
C SER A 133 2.37 1.00 -19.18
N ALA A 134 3.09 1.99 -18.61
CA ALA A 134 3.36 3.26 -19.27
C ALA A 134 4.34 3.13 -20.44
N LYS A 135 5.27 2.16 -20.38
CA LYS A 135 6.25 1.86 -21.43
C LYS A 135 5.64 1.15 -22.65
N LYS A 136 4.47 0.53 -22.52
CA LYS A 136 3.81 -0.11 -23.67
C LYS A 136 3.42 0.95 -24.71
N THR A 137 3.91 0.76 -25.95
CA THR A 137 3.62 1.67 -27.08
C THR A 137 2.29 1.38 -27.74
N ASP A 138 1.83 0.12 -27.67
CA ASP A 138 0.70 -0.42 -28.43
C ASP A 138 -0.67 0.10 -27.95
N THR A 139 -0.75 0.64 -26.74
CA THR A 139 -1.99 1.17 -26.18
C THR A 139 -1.81 2.59 -25.63
N PRO A 140 -2.73 3.52 -25.90
CA PRO A 140 -2.70 4.84 -25.30
C PRO A 140 -3.06 4.82 -23.80
N PHE A 141 -3.65 3.72 -23.32
CA PHE A 141 -4.13 3.57 -21.94
C PHE A 141 -3.13 2.82 -21.07
N MET A 142 -3.01 3.25 -19.83
CA MET A 142 -2.24 2.56 -18.78
C MET A 142 -3.12 1.51 -18.08
N SER A 143 -2.48 0.48 -17.53
CA SER A 143 -3.15 -0.46 -16.63
C SER A 143 -3.43 0.16 -15.26
N THR A 144 -4.60 -0.10 -14.70
CA THR A 144 -4.96 0.32 -13.34
C THR A 144 -4.40 -0.61 -12.25
N ALA A 145 -3.79 -1.74 -12.63
CA ALA A 145 -3.34 -2.76 -11.68
C ALA A 145 -2.40 -2.21 -10.60
N GLY A 146 -1.42 -1.37 -10.98
CA GLY A 146 -0.50 -0.75 -10.03
C GLY A 146 -1.21 0.17 -9.02
N VAL A 147 -2.18 0.98 -9.49
CA VAL A 147 -2.97 1.86 -8.63
C VAL A 147 -3.87 1.04 -7.69
N THR A 148 -4.40 -0.08 -8.17
CA THR A 148 -5.21 -0.99 -7.33
C THR A 148 -4.37 -1.55 -6.18
N LEU A 149 -3.10 -1.90 -6.40
CA LEU A 149 -2.20 -2.33 -5.32
C LEU A 149 -1.95 -1.22 -4.30
N PHE A 150 -1.77 0.03 -4.72
CA PHE A 150 -1.66 1.16 -3.79
C PHE A 150 -2.93 1.33 -2.95
N LYS A 151 -4.11 1.18 -3.55
CA LYS A 151 -5.38 1.21 -2.79
C LYS A 151 -5.45 0.10 -1.75
N VAL A 152 -5.05 -1.13 -2.12
CA VAL A 152 -5.00 -2.26 -1.18
C VAL A 152 -4.04 -1.96 -0.03
N THR A 153 -2.87 -1.39 -0.32
CA THR A 153 -1.90 -0.98 0.71
C THR A 153 -2.51 0.02 1.70
N GLU A 154 -3.21 1.05 1.20
CA GLU A 154 -3.85 2.04 2.07
C GLU A 154 -4.98 1.42 2.91
N ILE A 155 -5.77 0.51 2.34
CA ILE A 155 -6.82 -0.21 3.09
C ILE A 155 -6.19 -1.05 4.21
N LEU A 156 -5.12 -1.80 3.92
CA LEU A 156 -4.38 -2.56 4.93
C LEU A 156 -3.82 -1.67 6.03
N GLN A 157 -3.32 -0.48 5.67
CA GLN A 157 -2.82 0.49 6.64
C GLN A 157 -3.95 1.06 7.51
N ILE A 158 -5.11 1.38 6.93
CA ILE A 158 -6.30 1.83 7.68
C ILE A 158 -6.72 0.77 8.69
N VAL A 159 -6.83 -0.49 8.27
CA VAL A 159 -7.19 -1.61 9.14
C VAL A 159 -6.14 -1.80 10.24
N GLY A 160 -4.85 -1.79 9.87
CA GLY A 160 -3.74 -1.93 10.82
C GLY A 160 -3.71 -0.81 11.86
N CYS A 161 -3.86 0.45 11.45
CA CYS A 161 -3.95 1.60 12.35
C CYS A 161 -5.19 1.51 13.26
N GLY A 162 -6.33 1.06 12.73
CA GLY A 162 -7.54 0.87 13.52
C GLY A 162 -7.38 -0.18 14.62
N ILE A 163 -6.80 -1.33 14.28
CA ILE A 163 -6.47 -2.38 15.26
C ILE A 163 -5.48 -1.86 16.30
N PHE A 164 -4.42 -1.16 15.86
CA PHE A 164 -3.40 -0.62 16.76
C PHE A 164 -3.97 0.43 17.71
N CYS A 165 -4.82 1.34 17.24
CA CYS A 165 -5.55 2.29 18.08
C CYS A 165 -6.43 1.56 19.11
N GLY A 166 -7.17 0.53 18.69
CA GLY A 166 -7.99 -0.28 19.58
C GLY A 166 -7.17 -0.99 20.67
N MET A 167 -6.02 -1.57 20.30
CA MET A 167 -5.10 -2.18 21.26
C MET A 167 -4.52 -1.15 22.24
N LEU A 168 -4.10 0.02 21.77
CA LEU A 168 -3.64 1.09 22.64
C LEU A 168 -4.72 1.49 23.64
N LEU A 169 -5.96 1.72 23.20
CA LEU A 169 -7.08 2.07 24.07
C LEU A 169 -7.33 0.99 25.13
N LEU A 170 -7.30 -0.29 24.73
CA LEU A 170 -7.47 -1.42 25.64
C LEU A 170 -6.36 -1.46 26.69
N ILE A 171 -5.09 -1.32 26.28
CA ILE A 171 -3.94 -1.29 27.18
C ILE A 171 -4.04 -0.09 28.12
N GLY A 172 -4.39 1.09 27.64
CA GLY A 172 -4.59 2.28 28.45
C GLY A 172 -5.69 2.10 29.50
N LEU A 173 -6.79 1.45 29.12
CA LEU A 173 -7.86 1.11 30.07
C LEU A 173 -7.40 0.11 31.14
N LEU A 174 -6.67 -0.93 30.71
CA LEU A 174 -6.10 -1.92 31.65
C LEU A 174 -5.11 -1.29 32.63
N VAL A 175 -4.24 -0.37 32.16
CA VAL A 175 -3.31 0.37 33.01
C VAL A 175 -4.07 1.26 34.00
N LEU A 176 -5.13 1.94 33.59
CA LEU A 176 -5.97 2.76 34.45
C LEU A 176 -6.69 1.90 35.53
N LEU A 177 -7.21 0.73 35.15
CA LEU A 177 -7.83 -0.19 36.12
C LEU A 177 -6.80 -0.78 37.08
N ALA A 178 -5.62 -1.12 36.58
CA ALA A 178 -4.54 -1.65 37.42
C ALA A 178 -3.96 -0.58 38.35
N SER A 179 -3.89 0.69 37.99
CA SER A 179 -3.35 1.77 38.83
C SER A 179 -4.19 2.03 40.07
N ASN A 180 -5.46 1.64 40.07
CA ASN A 180 -6.34 1.71 41.26
C ASN A 180 -6.11 0.58 42.29
N GLY A 181 -5.23 -0.39 41.97
CA GLY A 181 -4.94 -1.52 42.89
C GLY A 181 -3.53 -2.13 42.73
N ALA A 182 -2.61 -1.40 42.08
CA ALA A 182 -1.39 -1.99 41.56
C ALA A 182 -0.28 -2.22 42.58
N PRO A 183 0.43 -3.36 42.50
CA PRO A 183 1.76 -3.53 43.10
C PRO A 183 2.78 -2.64 42.40
N ASN A 184 3.71 -2.09 43.17
CA ASN A 184 4.77 -1.15 42.80
C ASN A 184 5.43 -1.44 41.47
N VAL A 185 5.28 -0.53 40.50
CA VAL A 185 5.92 -0.55 39.14
C VAL A 185 7.45 -0.36 39.26
N THR A 186 7.94 0.18 40.40
CA THR A 186 9.38 0.37 40.71
C THR A 186 10.21 -0.89 40.56
N ASN A 187 9.63 -2.09 40.77
CA ASN A 187 10.34 -3.36 40.64
C ASN A 187 10.80 -3.71 39.25
N TYR A 188 10.21 -3.08 38.20
CA TYR A 188 10.52 -3.37 36.80
C TYR A 188 11.36 -2.30 36.10
N THR A 189 11.31 -1.05 36.56
CA THR A 189 11.94 0.09 35.86
C THR A 189 13.08 0.73 36.65
N GLY A 190 13.17 0.49 37.97
CA GLY A 190 14.13 1.17 38.85
C GLY A 190 13.85 2.68 39.00
N LEU A 191 12.75 3.20 38.41
CA LEU A 191 12.33 4.59 38.48
C LEU A 191 11.22 4.76 39.52
N PRO A 192 11.09 5.93 40.16
CA PRO A 192 9.95 6.24 41.00
C PRO A 192 8.63 6.04 40.24
N ASP A 193 7.62 5.44 40.87
CA ASP A 193 6.36 5.05 40.25
C ASP A 193 5.66 6.20 39.51
N ASN A 194 5.67 7.40 40.09
CA ASN A 194 5.10 8.59 39.48
C ASN A 194 5.79 8.98 38.16
N ILE A 195 7.11 8.81 38.06
CA ILE A 195 7.88 9.10 36.82
C ILE A 195 7.64 8.01 35.79
N ALA A 196 7.62 6.74 36.18
CA ALA A 196 7.35 5.63 35.30
C ALA A 196 5.95 5.74 34.67
N ILE A 197 4.92 6.02 35.47
CA ILE A 197 3.55 6.24 35.01
C ILE A 197 3.46 7.45 34.05
N LEU A 198 4.15 8.54 34.36
CA LEU A 198 4.19 9.73 33.52
C LEU A 198 4.79 9.42 32.14
N ILE A 199 5.93 8.71 32.09
CA ILE A 199 6.61 8.33 30.84
C ILE A 199 5.69 7.42 29.99
N VAL A 200 5.08 6.42 30.61
CA VAL A 200 4.14 5.51 29.91
C VAL A 200 2.93 6.28 29.41
N GLY A 201 2.38 7.19 30.20
CA GLY A 201 1.25 8.04 29.81
C GLY A 201 1.57 8.94 28.60
N ILE A 202 2.75 9.58 28.61
CA ILE A 202 3.22 10.39 27.47
C ILE A 202 3.43 9.53 26.22
N ALA A 203 4.11 8.40 26.33
CA ALA A 203 4.34 7.49 25.22
C ALA A 203 3.02 6.98 24.61
N PHE A 204 2.04 6.66 25.45
CA PHE A 204 0.70 6.27 25.04
C PHE A 204 -0.03 7.39 24.31
N ALA A 205 -0.04 8.61 24.86
CA ALA A 205 -0.68 9.77 24.23
C ALA A 205 -0.05 10.09 22.85
N VAL A 206 1.28 10.09 22.78
CA VAL A 206 2.01 10.30 21.51
C VAL A 206 1.69 9.19 20.51
N GLY A 207 1.70 7.92 20.93
CA GLY A 207 1.35 6.79 20.08
C GLY A 207 -0.07 6.88 19.50
N LEU A 208 -1.03 7.28 20.33
CA LEU A 208 -2.43 7.46 19.91
C LEU A 208 -2.56 8.61 18.89
N VAL A 209 -1.95 9.76 19.16
CA VAL A 209 -1.98 10.91 18.24
C VAL A 209 -1.36 10.53 16.90
N LEU A 210 -0.19 9.89 16.90
CA LEU A 210 0.48 9.45 15.67
C LEU A 210 -0.38 8.45 14.88
N SER A 211 -1.02 7.50 15.55
CA SER A 211 -1.90 6.53 14.91
C SER A 211 -3.12 7.18 14.25
N VAL A 212 -3.74 8.17 14.91
CA VAL A 212 -4.85 8.93 14.34
C VAL A 212 -4.39 9.75 13.12
N LEU A 213 -3.22 10.39 13.20
CA LEU A 213 -2.67 11.14 12.06
C LEU A 213 -2.37 10.23 10.87
N LEU A 214 -1.81 9.03 11.09
CA LEU A 214 -1.58 8.04 10.05
C LEU A 214 -2.89 7.52 9.46
N LEU A 215 -3.92 7.30 10.27
CA LEU A 215 -5.25 6.92 9.80
C LEU A 215 -5.86 7.97 8.88
N LEU A 216 -5.83 9.24 9.28
CA LEU A 216 -6.31 10.36 8.47
C LEU A 216 -5.52 10.52 7.17
N TYR A 217 -4.20 10.29 7.23
CA TYR A 217 -3.34 10.26 6.06
C TYR A 217 -3.78 9.19 5.06
N SER A 218 -3.94 7.94 5.51
CA SER A 218 -4.30 6.81 4.64
C SER A 218 -5.69 6.97 4.02
N ILE A 219 -6.68 7.49 4.77
CA ILE A 219 -8.02 7.79 4.24
C ILE A 219 -7.94 8.80 3.09
N LYS A 220 -7.15 9.86 3.24
CA LYS A 220 -7.00 10.87 2.19
C LYS A 220 -6.21 10.36 0.99
N MET A 221 -5.16 9.56 1.23
CA MET A 221 -4.38 8.92 0.15
C MET A 221 -5.24 7.92 -0.64
N LEU A 222 -6.11 7.16 0.01
CA LEU A 222 -7.08 6.30 -0.67
C LEU A 222 -7.98 7.10 -1.64
N GLY A 223 -8.40 8.31 -1.25
CA GLY A 223 -9.13 9.24 -2.11
C GLY A 223 -8.32 9.68 -3.34
N VAL A 224 -7.03 9.93 -3.18
CA VAL A 224 -6.12 10.28 -4.29
C VAL A 224 -5.95 9.10 -5.26
N TRP A 225 -5.68 7.89 -4.74
CA TRP A 225 -5.54 6.68 -5.56
C TRP A 225 -6.83 6.34 -6.31
N THR A 226 -7.99 6.54 -5.68
CA THR A 226 -9.29 6.36 -6.33
C THR A 226 -9.48 7.37 -7.46
N SER A 227 -9.10 8.62 -7.26
CA SER A 227 -9.13 9.65 -8.30
C SER A 227 -8.18 9.33 -9.46
N LEU A 228 -6.95 8.87 -9.16
CA LEU A 228 -5.97 8.45 -10.16
C LEU A 228 -6.47 7.23 -10.97
N GLN A 229 -7.11 6.28 -10.33
CA GLN A 229 -7.72 5.14 -11.03
C GLN A 229 -8.79 5.60 -12.02
N ARG A 230 -9.66 6.54 -11.62
CA ARG A 230 -10.66 7.13 -12.52
C ARG A 230 -10.01 7.92 -13.66
N ALA A 231 -8.92 8.65 -13.37
CA ALA A 231 -8.15 9.35 -14.39
C ALA A 231 -7.62 8.40 -15.47
N ILE A 232 -7.09 7.25 -15.09
CA ILE A 232 -6.61 6.21 -16.03
C ILE A 232 -7.77 5.58 -16.80
N GLN A 233 -8.94 5.40 -16.18
CA GLN A 233 -10.09 4.72 -16.80
C GLN A 233 -10.91 5.65 -17.72
N VAL A 234 -11.15 6.87 -17.29
CA VAL A 234 -12.12 7.80 -17.93
C VAL A 234 -11.44 9.05 -18.47
N GLY A 235 -10.20 9.33 -18.06
CA GLY A 235 -9.48 10.54 -18.47
C GLY A 235 -9.90 11.82 -17.78
N VAL A 236 -10.52 11.70 -16.61
CA VAL A 236 -10.84 12.85 -15.72
C VAL A 236 -9.57 13.30 -15.02
N LEU A 237 -9.43 14.61 -14.78
CA LEU A 237 -8.27 15.17 -14.09
C LEU A 237 -8.11 14.55 -12.69
N PRO A 238 -6.93 13.98 -12.37
CA PRO A 238 -6.69 13.38 -11.05
C PRO A 238 -6.47 14.46 -9.98
N LYS A 239 -6.76 14.11 -8.72
CA LYS A 239 -6.50 14.99 -7.58
C LYS A 239 -5.00 15.16 -7.33
N LYS A 240 -4.58 16.36 -6.92
CA LYS A 240 -3.23 16.61 -6.39
C LYS A 240 -2.98 15.82 -5.12
N LEU A 241 -1.73 15.42 -4.92
CA LEU A 241 -1.28 14.87 -3.66
C LEU A 241 -1.31 15.95 -2.58
N PRO A 242 -1.82 15.65 -1.39
CA PRO A 242 -1.91 16.64 -0.32
C PRO A 242 -0.51 17.03 0.19
N GLY A 243 -0.33 18.31 0.54
CA GLY A 243 0.97 18.85 0.98
C GLY A 243 1.54 18.16 2.22
N TYR A 244 0.67 17.71 3.14
CA TYR A 244 1.13 16.97 4.31
C TYR A 244 1.73 15.59 3.98
N ALA A 245 1.40 14.98 2.81
CA ALA A 245 2.06 13.76 2.36
C ALA A 245 3.55 14.01 2.08
N LEU A 246 3.88 15.16 1.47
CA LEU A 246 5.27 15.60 1.28
C LEU A 246 5.95 15.89 2.64
N ALA A 247 5.24 16.57 3.55
CA ALA A 247 5.75 16.88 4.89
C ALA A 247 6.05 15.59 5.68
N LEU A 248 5.18 14.57 5.60
CA LEU A 248 5.39 13.28 6.26
C LEU A 248 6.63 12.56 5.73
N GLN A 249 6.86 12.59 4.40
CA GLN A 249 8.09 12.04 3.82
C GLN A 249 9.34 12.80 4.29
N GLY A 250 9.26 14.14 4.38
CA GLY A 250 10.34 14.96 4.95
C GLY A 250 10.63 14.63 6.42
N PHE A 251 9.59 14.48 7.24
CA PHE A 251 9.72 14.03 8.63
C PHE A 251 10.35 12.64 8.74
N SER A 252 9.97 11.72 7.85
CA SER A 252 10.57 10.39 7.82
C SER A 252 12.06 10.43 7.48
N ILE A 253 12.50 11.34 6.57
CA ILE A 253 13.94 11.56 6.30
C ILE A 253 14.64 12.06 7.56
N PHE A 254 14.04 12.99 8.30
CA PHE A 254 14.59 13.45 9.57
C PHE A 254 14.78 12.31 10.56
N CYS A 255 13.78 11.42 10.71
CA CYS A 255 13.88 10.22 11.55
C CYS A 255 15.00 9.27 11.09
N ASP A 256 15.14 9.04 9.78
CA ASP A 256 16.19 8.19 9.23
C ASP A 256 17.60 8.78 9.50
N VAL A 257 17.76 10.11 9.42
CA VAL A 257 19.01 10.80 9.76
C VAL A 257 19.31 10.69 11.27
N ALA A 258 18.31 10.90 12.12
CA ALA A 258 18.45 10.73 13.57
C ALA A 258 18.85 9.29 13.94
N ALA A 259 18.21 8.30 13.30
CA ALA A 259 18.57 6.89 13.47
C ALA A 259 20.01 6.60 13.01
N MET A 260 20.45 7.16 11.89
CA MET A 260 21.82 7.02 11.40
C MET A 260 22.84 7.58 12.40
N ILE A 261 22.57 8.75 13.00
CA ILE A 261 23.42 9.33 14.06
C ILE A 261 23.45 8.40 15.29
N ALA A 262 22.31 7.89 15.72
CA ALA A 262 22.23 6.93 16.83
C ALA A 262 23.04 5.65 16.54
N PHE A 263 22.94 5.09 15.33
CA PHE A 263 23.73 3.91 14.93
C PHE A 263 25.23 4.18 14.94
N PHE A 264 25.63 5.38 14.54
CA PHE A 264 27.03 5.80 14.64
C PHE A 264 27.51 5.85 16.09
N VAL A 265 26.74 6.48 17.00
CA VAL A 265 27.08 6.58 18.43
C VAL A 265 27.10 5.21 19.11
N LEU A 266 26.18 4.33 18.74
CA LEU A 266 26.06 2.97 19.29
C LEU A 266 27.01 1.94 18.64
N ASN A 267 27.91 2.36 17.75
CA ASN A 267 28.80 1.49 16.96
C ASN A 267 28.06 0.43 16.12
N ALA A 268 26.82 0.69 15.75
CA ALA A 268 25.99 -0.20 14.92
C ALA A 268 26.15 0.10 13.41
N TRP A 269 27.38 0.19 12.93
CA TRP A 269 27.76 0.61 11.58
C TRP A 269 27.07 -0.17 10.46
N ILE A 270 26.74 -1.44 10.71
CA ILE A 270 26.10 -2.32 9.74
C ILE A 270 24.70 -1.82 9.32
N LEU A 271 24.04 -1.00 10.14
CA LEU A 271 22.70 -0.48 9.88
C LEU A 271 22.72 0.84 9.08
N ILE A 272 23.86 1.52 8.99
CA ILE A 272 24.00 2.80 8.28
C ILE A 272 23.64 2.71 6.80
N PRO A 273 24.08 1.67 6.02
CA PRO A 273 23.71 1.55 4.61
C PRO A 273 22.19 1.49 4.39
N GLY A 274 21.44 0.83 5.29
CA GLY A 274 19.99 0.78 5.25
C GLY A 274 19.35 2.17 5.36
N SER A 275 19.81 2.98 6.33
CA SER A 275 19.31 4.35 6.52
C SER A 275 19.65 5.24 5.32
N LEU A 276 20.86 5.13 4.76
CA LEU A 276 21.24 5.89 3.55
C LEU A 276 20.36 5.54 2.34
N CYS A 277 20.11 4.25 2.11
CA CYS A 277 19.20 3.82 1.03
C CYS A 277 17.77 4.32 1.25
N SER A 278 17.29 4.31 2.50
CA SER A 278 15.97 4.83 2.87
C SER A 278 15.86 6.34 2.59
N ILE A 279 16.84 7.13 3.02
CA ILE A 279 16.91 8.57 2.75
C ILE A 279 16.89 8.85 1.23
N ALA A 280 17.74 8.16 0.47
CA ALA A 280 17.80 8.31 -0.99
C ALA A 280 16.46 7.99 -1.65
N ALA A 281 15.83 6.88 -1.30
CA ALA A 281 14.53 6.49 -1.83
C ALA A 281 13.44 7.54 -1.52
N ARG A 282 13.36 8.03 -0.27
CA ARG A 282 12.38 9.06 0.15
C ARG A 282 12.59 10.40 -0.57
N VAL A 283 13.84 10.82 -0.79
CA VAL A 283 14.13 12.05 -1.57
C VAL A 283 13.58 11.93 -2.98
N TYR A 284 13.74 10.76 -3.63
CA TYR A 284 13.18 10.56 -4.97
C TYR A 284 11.65 10.44 -4.94
N VAL A 285 11.05 9.85 -3.90
CA VAL A 285 9.59 9.85 -3.70
C VAL A 285 9.07 11.28 -3.61
N ILE A 286 9.69 12.16 -2.81
CA ILE A 286 9.30 13.57 -2.69
C ILE A 286 9.39 14.28 -4.05
N ARG A 287 10.49 14.08 -4.78
CA ARG A 287 10.66 14.65 -6.14
C ARG A 287 9.58 14.16 -7.10
N CYS A 288 9.25 12.88 -7.04
CA CYS A 288 8.21 12.26 -7.87
C CYS A 288 6.83 12.85 -7.53
N MET A 289 6.50 12.96 -6.24
CA MET A 289 5.25 13.56 -5.78
C MET A 289 5.13 15.04 -6.20
N ALA A 290 6.20 15.82 -6.06
CA ALA A 290 6.24 17.23 -6.47
C ALA A 290 6.12 17.40 -7.99
N ALA A 291 6.75 16.51 -8.78
CA ALA A 291 6.61 16.51 -10.24
C ALA A 291 5.19 16.15 -10.67
N TYR A 292 4.57 15.14 -10.06
CA TYR A 292 3.17 14.80 -10.28
C TYR A 292 2.24 15.98 -10.01
N ASN A 293 2.39 16.65 -8.87
CA ASN A 293 1.56 17.80 -8.51
C ASN A 293 1.72 18.96 -9.50
N ARG A 294 2.94 19.17 -10.06
CA ARG A 294 3.19 20.18 -11.10
C ARG A 294 2.48 19.84 -12.41
N GLU A 295 2.54 18.59 -12.85
CA GLU A 295 1.86 18.14 -14.07
C GLU A 295 0.33 18.32 -13.93
N VAL A 296 -0.25 17.93 -12.78
CA VAL A 296 -1.69 18.11 -12.52
C VAL A 296 -2.05 19.60 -12.48
N ALA A 297 -1.23 20.45 -11.84
CA ALA A 297 -1.47 21.89 -11.79
C ALA A 297 -1.40 22.54 -13.17
N GLY A 298 -0.46 22.11 -14.03
CA GLY A 298 -0.37 22.58 -15.42
C GLY A 298 -1.63 22.25 -16.22
N MET A 299 -2.19 21.07 -16.03
CA MET A 299 -3.45 20.67 -16.68
C MET A 299 -4.65 21.49 -16.20
N GLU A 300 -4.74 21.81 -14.91
CA GLU A 300 -5.79 22.68 -14.35
C GLU A 300 -5.72 24.11 -14.92
N ALA A 301 -4.51 24.62 -15.15
CA ALA A 301 -4.30 25.96 -15.69
C ALA A 301 -4.55 26.05 -17.20
N GLY A 302 -4.86 24.96 -17.88
CA GLY A 302 -5.10 24.96 -19.35
C GLY A 302 -3.86 25.25 -20.20
N SER A 303 -2.66 25.02 -19.66
CA SER A 303 -1.36 25.31 -20.31
C SER A 303 -0.87 24.15 -21.23
N PHE A 304 -1.80 23.55 -22.00
CA PHE A 304 -1.49 22.51 -22.99
C PHE A 304 -2.09 22.81 -24.37
#